data_960276045de68d05e1129c020ca75b44
#
_entry.id   960276045de68d05e1129c020ca75b44
#
_cell.length_a   1.000
_cell.length_b   1.000
_cell.length_c   1.000
_cell.angle_alpha   90.00
_cell.angle_beta   90.00
_cell.angle_gamma   90.00
#
_symmetry.space_group_name_H-M   'P 1'
#
loop_
_entity.id
_entity.type
_entity.pdbx_description
1 polymer ?
#
loop_
_entity_poly.entity_id
_entity_poly.type
_entity_poly.pdbx_seq_one_letter_code
_entity_poly.pdbx_strand_id
1 'polypeptide(L)'
;MLSNFTRGAILPGNATVAYVEKDLPNPGFGEVIIQTKSSGICGSDLKYIYNGHIGSGGARYENVIVGHEPAGVVVQCGSHMKRTSVNDRVCIYHISGCGICSECRKGYMISCKSHHRKAYGWQRDGGMAPYILAEEKDLIQLPDNISFNSGAVIACGGGTVFEAISRLGVSGFDSVFVCGLGPVGLITLILVKALGARFVFGYDKDFKRSEFAFDKGLIDLNLNDINELKEHILDITNGDLCNRSFDCSGTDEGRKLCLDMTGDWSRVSLIGELNSFTFYPS
;
A
#
# COMPACT_ATOMS: atom_id res chain seq x y z
N MET A 1 11.97 -29.75 11.99
CA MET A 1 10.68 -29.95 11.31
C MET A 1 9.85 -28.70 11.59
N LEU A 2 9.14 -28.17 10.60
CA LEU A 2 8.18 -27.10 10.84
C LEU A 2 7.05 -27.64 11.72
N SER A 3 6.51 -26.76 12.59
CA SER A 3 5.30 -27.10 13.36
C SER A 3 4.12 -27.26 12.39
N ASN A 4 3.25 -28.21 12.67
CA ASN A 4 1.99 -28.37 11.91
C ASN A 4 0.96 -27.31 12.28
N PHE A 5 1.30 -26.38 13.18
CA PHE A 5 0.42 -25.32 13.65
C PHE A 5 1.11 -23.98 13.55
N THR A 6 0.32 -22.95 13.33
CA THR A 6 0.73 -21.54 13.43
C THR A 6 -0.23 -20.82 14.38
N ARG A 7 0.30 -19.92 15.20
CA ARG A 7 -0.50 -19.05 16.07
C ARG A 7 -0.45 -17.63 15.53
N GLY A 8 -1.60 -17.08 15.15
CA GLY A 8 -1.67 -15.77 14.55
C GLY A 8 -2.69 -14.84 15.21
N ALA A 9 -2.55 -13.55 14.93
CA ALA A 9 -3.46 -12.52 15.41
C ALA A 9 -4.73 -12.48 14.55
N ILE A 10 -5.87 -12.29 15.20
CA ILE A 10 -7.16 -11.97 14.58
C ILE A 10 -7.70 -10.66 15.15
N LEU A 11 -8.49 -9.94 14.36
CA LEU A 11 -9.15 -8.71 14.77
C LEU A 11 -10.66 -8.93 14.83
N PRO A 12 -11.20 -9.32 16.00
CA PRO A 12 -12.65 -9.61 16.14
C PRO A 12 -13.50 -8.35 16.10
N GLY A 13 -12.93 -7.16 16.17
CA GLY A 13 -13.60 -5.87 16.29
C GLY A 13 -13.55 -5.32 17.72
N ASN A 14 -14.32 -4.26 17.99
CA ASN A 14 -14.39 -3.62 19.32
C ASN A 14 -13.04 -3.18 19.91
N ALA A 15 -12.14 -2.74 19.06
CA ALA A 15 -10.77 -2.33 19.43
C ALA A 15 -9.99 -3.43 20.18
N THR A 16 -10.20 -4.71 19.83
CA THR A 16 -9.55 -5.84 20.45
C THR A 16 -8.69 -6.60 19.47
N VAL A 17 -7.63 -7.24 20.00
CA VAL A 17 -6.80 -8.21 19.30
C VAL A 17 -6.91 -9.54 20.04
N ALA A 18 -7.15 -10.60 19.32
CA ALA A 18 -7.14 -11.96 19.87
C ALA A 18 -6.15 -12.84 19.09
N TYR A 19 -5.87 -14.01 19.60
CA TYR A 19 -4.99 -14.98 18.94
C TYR A 19 -5.74 -16.28 18.70
N VAL A 20 -5.44 -16.89 17.56
CA VAL A 20 -5.97 -18.21 17.18
C VAL A 20 -4.82 -19.13 16.81
N GLU A 21 -4.94 -20.39 17.19
CA GLU A 21 -4.07 -21.46 16.70
C GLU A 21 -4.76 -22.16 15.53
N LYS A 22 -4.03 -22.40 14.46
CA LYS A 22 -4.54 -23.01 13.24
C LYS A 22 -3.56 -24.04 12.70
N ASP A 23 -4.09 -25.04 12.03
CA ASP A 23 -3.28 -25.97 11.25
C ASP A 23 -2.50 -25.22 10.17
N LEU A 24 -1.22 -25.55 10.04
CA LEU A 24 -0.38 -25.13 8.93
C LEU A 24 -0.27 -26.30 7.95
N PRO A 25 -1.06 -26.33 6.88
CA PRO A 25 -1.04 -27.45 5.95
C PRO A 25 0.29 -27.51 5.18
N ASN A 26 0.67 -28.70 4.75
CA ASN A 26 1.78 -28.83 3.81
C ASN A 26 1.44 -28.09 2.49
N PRO A 27 2.42 -27.41 1.89
CA PRO A 27 2.16 -26.69 0.63
C PRO A 27 1.88 -27.68 -0.49
N GLY A 28 0.83 -27.42 -1.25
CA GLY A 28 0.39 -28.19 -2.39
C GLY A 28 1.03 -27.76 -3.70
N PHE A 29 0.29 -27.92 -4.81
CA PHE A 29 0.73 -27.52 -6.14
C PHE A 29 0.86 -25.98 -6.25
N GLY A 30 2.06 -25.49 -6.56
CA GLY A 30 2.34 -24.06 -6.69
C GLY A 30 2.21 -23.26 -5.39
N GLU A 31 2.28 -23.92 -4.25
CA GLU A 31 2.21 -23.27 -2.93
C GLU A 31 3.53 -23.37 -2.16
N VAL A 32 3.76 -22.43 -1.27
CA VAL A 32 4.92 -22.38 -0.40
C VAL A 32 4.51 -22.05 1.03
N ILE A 33 5.33 -22.48 2.01
CA ILE A 33 5.31 -21.92 3.36
C ILE A 33 6.39 -20.86 3.46
N ILE A 34 6.00 -19.67 3.94
CA ILE A 34 6.89 -18.56 4.22
C ILE A 34 6.99 -18.37 5.72
N GLN A 35 8.21 -18.30 6.24
CA GLN A 35 8.47 -17.80 7.58
C GLN A 35 8.39 -16.28 7.54
N THR A 36 7.38 -15.73 8.18
CA THR A 36 7.18 -14.26 8.26
C THR A 36 8.32 -13.63 9.06
N LYS A 37 8.95 -12.63 8.50
CA LYS A 37 10.00 -11.82 9.15
C LYS A 37 9.49 -10.43 9.50
N SER A 38 8.53 -9.93 8.73
CA SER A 38 7.84 -8.66 8.99
C SER A 38 6.43 -8.73 8.41
N SER A 39 5.48 -8.11 9.10
CA SER A 39 4.14 -7.85 8.59
C SER A 39 3.74 -6.45 9.00
N GLY A 40 3.43 -5.59 8.02
CA GLY A 40 3.01 -4.23 8.27
C GLY A 40 1.61 -4.17 8.90
N ILE A 41 1.31 -3.03 9.52
CA ILE A 41 -0.03 -2.66 9.96
C ILE A 41 -0.52 -1.54 9.07
N CYS A 42 -1.54 -1.81 8.27
CA CYS A 42 -2.14 -0.85 7.35
C CYS A 42 -3.25 -0.03 8.04
N GLY A 43 -3.60 1.11 7.47
CA GLY A 43 -4.78 1.87 7.91
C GLY A 43 -6.08 1.05 7.85
N SER A 44 -6.19 0.09 6.93
CA SER A 44 -7.33 -0.82 6.84
C SER A 44 -7.43 -1.78 8.04
N ASP A 45 -6.31 -2.21 8.61
CA ASP A 45 -6.32 -3.02 9.84
C ASP A 45 -6.87 -2.22 11.03
N LEU A 46 -6.49 -0.95 11.15
CA LEU A 46 -7.00 -0.06 12.19
C LEU A 46 -8.50 0.19 12.09
N LYS A 47 -9.01 0.27 10.86
CA LYS A 47 -10.46 0.42 10.62
C LYS A 47 -11.24 -0.76 11.16
N TYR A 48 -10.69 -1.99 11.06
CA TYR A 48 -11.31 -3.16 11.65
C TYR A 48 -11.38 -3.13 13.16
N ILE A 49 -10.27 -2.73 13.79
CA ILE A 49 -10.19 -2.70 15.25
C ILE A 49 -11.20 -1.71 15.82
N TYR A 50 -11.35 -0.55 15.19
CA TYR A 50 -12.13 0.56 15.76
C TYR A 50 -13.53 0.73 15.19
N ASN A 51 -13.75 0.42 13.91
CA ASN A 51 -14.98 0.78 13.20
C ASN A 51 -15.70 -0.39 12.52
N GLY A 52 -15.25 -1.62 12.73
CA GLY A 52 -15.77 -2.76 11.99
C GLY A 52 -15.34 -2.76 10.52
N HIS A 53 -16.03 -3.54 9.68
CA HIS A 53 -15.66 -3.67 8.29
C HIS A 53 -15.93 -2.39 7.49
N ILE A 54 -14.87 -1.86 6.87
CA ILE A 54 -14.97 -0.73 5.95
C ILE A 54 -14.25 -1.13 4.66
N GLY A 55 -14.96 -1.16 3.56
CA GLY A 55 -14.35 -1.42 2.25
C GLY A 55 -15.37 -1.95 1.25
N SER A 56 -15.06 -1.79 -0.03
CA SER A 56 -15.87 -2.26 -1.16
C SER A 56 -15.60 -3.72 -1.56
N GLY A 57 -14.69 -4.41 -0.86
CA GLY A 57 -14.35 -5.80 -1.11
C GLY A 57 -15.37 -6.79 -0.52
N GLY A 58 -15.23 -8.07 -0.87
CA GLY A 58 -16.02 -9.14 -0.28
C GLY A 58 -15.85 -9.22 1.24
N ALA A 59 -16.85 -9.76 1.93
CA ALA A 59 -16.81 -9.90 3.39
C ALA A 59 -15.55 -10.66 3.85
N ARG A 60 -15.05 -10.28 5.02
CA ARG A 60 -14.00 -11.02 5.70
C ARG A 60 -14.50 -12.37 6.16
N TYR A 61 -13.68 -13.39 6.06
CA TYR A 61 -14.02 -14.66 6.67
C TYR A 61 -13.72 -14.62 8.18
N GLU A 62 -14.57 -15.25 8.95
CA GLU A 62 -14.35 -15.37 10.40
C GLU A 62 -13.04 -16.11 10.72
N ASN A 63 -12.42 -15.76 11.82
CA ASN A 63 -11.19 -16.38 12.31
C ASN A 63 -10.00 -16.35 11.34
N VAL A 64 -9.98 -15.44 10.37
CA VAL A 64 -8.81 -15.25 9.50
C VAL A 64 -7.69 -14.57 10.28
N ILE A 65 -6.50 -15.15 10.21
CA ILE A 65 -5.27 -14.49 10.67
C ILE A 65 -5.07 -13.24 9.78
N VAL A 66 -4.95 -12.08 10.42
CA VAL A 66 -4.81 -10.80 9.72
C VAL A 66 -3.38 -10.54 9.25
N GLY A 67 -3.13 -9.37 8.64
CA GLY A 67 -1.84 -8.94 8.12
C GLY A 67 -1.71 -9.23 6.63
N HIS A 68 -2.02 -8.21 5.83
CA HIS A 68 -1.96 -8.29 4.37
C HIS A 68 -0.67 -7.67 3.78
N GLU A 69 0.28 -7.34 4.65
CA GLU A 69 1.58 -6.78 4.28
C GLU A 69 2.75 -7.70 4.72
N PRO A 70 2.75 -8.99 4.35
CA PRO A 70 3.78 -9.89 4.82
C PRO A 70 5.03 -9.89 3.92
N ALA A 71 6.19 -9.99 4.58
CA ALA A 71 7.47 -10.29 3.95
C ALA A 71 8.23 -11.33 4.79
N GLY A 72 8.96 -12.22 4.12
CA GLY A 72 9.67 -13.29 4.81
C GLY A 72 10.54 -14.14 3.91
N VAL A 73 10.84 -15.34 4.40
CA VAL A 73 11.70 -16.32 3.74
C VAL A 73 10.91 -17.57 3.44
N VAL A 74 11.01 -18.09 2.23
CA VAL A 74 10.44 -19.38 1.84
C VAL A 74 11.16 -20.49 2.59
N VAL A 75 10.42 -21.28 3.37
CA VAL A 75 10.99 -22.38 4.19
C VAL A 75 10.56 -23.77 3.72
N GLN A 76 9.50 -23.85 2.94
CA GLN A 76 9.06 -25.09 2.31
C GLN A 76 8.36 -24.79 0.99
N CYS A 77 8.63 -25.61 -0.02
CA CYS A 77 7.97 -25.56 -1.32
C CYS A 77 7.11 -26.81 -1.53
N GLY A 78 5.95 -26.61 -2.14
CA GLY A 78 5.14 -27.69 -2.65
C GLY A 78 5.65 -28.20 -3.99
N SER A 79 4.77 -28.86 -4.75
CA SER A 79 5.11 -29.37 -6.08
C SER A 79 4.97 -28.29 -7.18
N HIS A 80 5.66 -28.50 -8.31
CA HIS A 80 5.55 -27.69 -9.53
C HIS A 80 5.93 -26.20 -9.37
N MET A 81 6.92 -25.93 -8.55
CA MET A 81 7.52 -24.58 -8.45
C MET A 81 8.22 -24.22 -9.77
N LYS A 82 8.08 -22.98 -10.22
CA LYS A 82 8.66 -22.47 -11.48
C LYS A 82 9.81 -21.49 -11.27
N ARG A 83 9.71 -20.67 -10.22
CA ARG A 83 10.61 -19.54 -10.00
C ARG A 83 11.00 -19.35 -8.53
N THR A 84 10.45 -20.16 -7.63
CA THR A 84 10.64 -20.00 -6.19
C THR A 84 11.31 -21.22 -5.59
N SER A 85 12.27 -20.99 -4.72
CA SER A 85 13.05 -21.98 -3.99
C SER A 85 13.07 -21.72 -2.49
N VAL A 86 13.40 -22.74 -1.70
CA VAL A 86 13.64 -22.57 -0.27
C VAL A 86 14.80 -21.59 -0.08
N ASN A 87 14.70 -20.71 0.90
CA ASN A 87 15.55 -19.57 1.24
C ASN A 87 15.33 -18.31 0.39
N ASP A 88 14.44 -18.31 -0.58
CA ASP A 88 14.10 -17.07 -1.28
C ASP A 88 13.48 -16.06 -0.32
N ARG A 89 13.93 -14.82 -0.47
CA ARG A 89 13.40 -13.64 0.23
C ARG A 89 12.27 -13.07 -0.57
N VAL A 90 11.09 -12.94 0.04
CA VAL A 90 9.87 -12.55 -0.68
C VAL A 90 9.00 -11.60 0.13
N CYS A 91 8.19 -10.79 -0.56
CA CYS A 91 6.95 -10.26 -0.02
C CYS A 91 5.77 -10.81 -0.82
N ILE A 92 4.57 -10.73 -0.27
CA ILE A 92 3.37 -11.30 -0.88
C ILE A 92 2.52 -10.15 -1.41
N TYR A 93 2.18 -10.18 -2.70
CA TYR A 93 1.09 -9.36 -3.22
C TYR A 93 -0.23 -9.87 -2.63
N HIS A 94 -0.87 -9.04 -1.84
CA HIS A 94 -1.94 -9.48 -0.95
C HIS A 94 -3.25 -9.90 -1.62
N ILE A 95 -3.44 -9.67 -2.91
CA ILE A 95 -4.63 -10.11 -3.67
C ILE A 95 -4.28 -11.30 -4.56
N SER A 96 -4.67 -12.49 -4.15
CA SER A 96 -4.57 -13.68 -4.99
C SER A 96 -5.71 -13.72 -6.00
N GLY A 97 -5.42 -13.48 -7.26
CA GLY A 97 -6.35 -13.58 -8.36
C GLY A 97 -6.41 -14.99 -8.97
N CYS A 98 -7.33 -15.23 -9.90
CA CYS A 98 -7.43 -16.53 -10.58
C CYS A 98 -6.29 -16.81 -11.58
N GLY A 99 -5.52 -15.80 -11.98
CA GLY A 99 -4.39 -15.90 -12.91
C GLY A 99 -4.76 -16.00 -14.39
N ILE A 100 -6.02 -16.25 -14.75
CA ILE A 100 -6.43 -16.57 -16.13
C ILE A 100 -7.39 -15.55 -16.77
N CYS A 101 -8.11 -14.74 -15.97
CA CYS A 101 -9.02 -13.73 -16.53
C CYS A 101 -8.25 -12.56 -17.13
N SER A 102 -8.93 -11.71 -17.92
CA SER A 102 -8.32 -10.55 -18.59
C SER A 102 -7.60 -9.63 -17.61
N GLU A 103 -8.18 -9.38 -16.44
CA GLU A 103 -7.61 -8.49 -15.45
C GLU A 103 -6.34 -9.09 -14.80
N CYS A 104 -6.37 -10.37 -14.44
CA CYS A 104 -5.18 -11.04 -13.91
C CYS A 104 -4.03 -11.08 -14.91
N ARG A 105 -4.34 -11.28 -16.20
CA ARG A 105 -3.33 -11.29 -17.27
C ARG A 105 -2.67 -9.92 -17.50
N LYS A 106 -3.36 -8.84 -17.14
CA LYS A 106 -2.82 -7.48 -17.15
C LYS A 106 -2.07 -7.11 -15.87
N GLY A 107 -2.06 -7.98 -14.86
CA GLY A 107 -1.49 -7.70 -13.53
C GLY A 107 -2.47 -7.12 -12.52
N TYR A 108 -3.73 -6.88 -12.89
CA TYR A 108 -4.75 -6.28 -12.02
C TYR A 108 -5.55 -7.32 -11.25
N MET A 109 -4.90 -8.14 -10.43
CA MET A 109 -5.57 -9.17 -9.63
C MET A 109 -6.62 -8.60 -8.66
N ILE A 110 -6.46 -7.34 -8.26
CA ILE A 110 -7.47 -6.64 -7.44
C ILE A 110 -8.84 -6.56 -8.13
N SER A 111 -8.85 -6.47 -9.46
CA SER A 111 -10.07 -6.41 -10.29
C SER A 111 -10.57 -7.78 -10.74
N CYS A 112 -9.96 -8.88 -10.27
CA CYS A 112 -10.39 -10.23 -10.61
C CYS A 112 -11.80 -10.51 -10.07
N LYS A 113 -12.71 -10.89 -10.96
CA LYS A 113 -14.12 -11.21 -10.62
C LYS A 113 -14.36 -12.69 -10.32
N SER A 114 -13.34 -13.52 -10.34
CA SER A 114 -13.46 -14.93 -10.01
C SER A 114 -13.76 -15.14 -8.54
N HIS A 115 -14.58 -16.16 -8.22
CA HIS A 115 -14.80 -16.61 -6.84
C HIS A 115 -13.53 -17.17 -6.17
N HIS A 116 -12.51 -17.50 -6.96
CA HIS A 116 -11.19 -17.89 -6.43
C HIS A 116 -10.35 -16.70 -5.96
N ARG A 117 -10.74 -15.44 -6.27
CA ARG A 117 -10.04 -14.27 -5.78
C ARG A 117 -10.17 -14.17 -4.26
N LYS A 118 -9.05 -14.15 -3.57
CA LYS A 118 -9.00 -14.01 -2.11
C LYS A 118 -7.88 -13.07 -1.70
N ALA A 119 -8.15 -12.23 -0.71
CA ALA A 119 -7.15 -11.36 -0.12
C ALA A 119 -6.53 -12.03 1.11
N TYR A 120 -5.20 -12.04 1.18
CA TYR A 120 -4.45 -12.45 2.37
C TYR A 120 -4.76 -11.50 3.52
N GLY A 121 -4.88 -12.03 4.71
CA GLY A 121 -5.25 -11.26 5.91
C GLY A 121 -6.72 -10.83 5.98
N TRP A 122 -7.54 -11.28 5.01
CA TRP A 122 -8.93 -10.90 4.88
C TRP A 122 -9.86 -12.07 4.58
N GLN A 123 -9.61 -12.80 3.51
CA GLN A 123 -10.38 -13.94 3.02
C GLN A 123 -9.57 -15.24 3.05
N ARG A 124 -8.30 -15.14 3.35
CA ARG A 124 -7.40 -16.23 3.69
C ARG A 124 -6.37 -15.72 4.68
N ASP A 125 -5.72 -16.62 5.40
CA ASP A 125 -4.77 -16.26 6.45
C ASP A 125 -3.64 -15.38 5.91
N GLY A 126 -3.25 -14.40 6.71
CA GLY A 126 -2.24 -13.40 6.43
C GLY A 126 -0.97 -13.57 7.26
N GLY A 127 -0.14 -12.52 7.25
CA GLY A 127 1.21 -12.56 7.77
C GLY A 127 1.40 -12.22 9.24
N MET A 128 0.35 -11.91 10.00
CA MET A 128 0.49 -11.71 11.46
C MET A 128 0.51 -13.05 12.20
N ALA A 129 1.33 -13.96 11.69
CA ALA A 129 1.68 -15.27 12.26
C ALA A 129 3.13 -15.61 11.89
N PRO A 130 3.79 -16.53 12.62
CA PRO A 130 5.15 -16.97 12.30
C PRO A 130 5.29 -17.60 10.91
N TYR A 131 4.24 -18.23 10.41
CA TYR A 131 4.22 -18.88 9.10
C TYR A 131 2.94 -18.58 8.36
N ILE A 132 3.05 -18.46 7.03
CA ILE A 132 1.93 -18.24 6.11
C ILE A 132 2.05 -19.19 4.91
N LEU A 133 0.92 -19.80 4.52
CA LEU A 133 0.79 -20.52 3.26
C LEU A 133 0.45 -19.53 2.15
N ALA A 134 1.25 -19.48 1.08
CA ALA A 134 1.06 -18.59 -0.06
C ALA A 134 1.21 -19.32 -1.38
N GLU A 135 0.61 -18.74 -2.44
CA GLU A 135 0.77 -19.23 -3.81
C GLU A 135 1.99 -18.57 -4.47
N GLU A 136 2.79 -19.34 -5.19
CA GLU A 136 3.98 -18.84 -5.89
C GLU A 136 3.69 -17.62 -6.78
N LYS A 137 2.53 -17.61 -7.44
CA LYS A 137 2.14 -16.52 -8.35
C LYS A 137 2.00 -15.15 -7.65
N ASP A 138 1.77 -15.17 -6.33
CA ASP A 138 1.56 -13.96 -5.53
C ASP A 138 2.86 -13.46 -4.89
N LEU A 139 3.99 -14.17 -5.12
CA LEU A 139 5.27 -13.81 -4.52
C LEU A 139 6.04 -12.82 -5.39
N ILE A 140 6.58 -11.81 -4.72
CA ILE A 140 7.52 -10.84 -5.28
C ILE A 140 8.86 -11.07 -4.59
N GLN A 141 9.89 -11.40 -5.36
CA GLN A 141 11.24 -11.57 -4.82
C GLN A 141 11.80 -10.24 -4.31
N LEU A 142 12.38 -10.27 -3.12
CA LEU A 142 13.05 -9.14 -2.51
C LEU A 142 14.56 -9.22 -2.79
N PRO A 143 15.15 -8.19 -3.41
CA PRO A 143 16.59 -8.06 -3.50
C PRO A 143 17.25 -8.07 -2.11
N ASP A 144 18.51 -8.51 -2.04
CA ASP A 144 19.23 -8.65 -0.77
C ASP A 144 19.40 -7.34 0.00
N ASN A 145 19.49 -6.22 -0.70
CA ASN A 145 19.60 -4.88 -0.13
C ASN A 145 18.27 -4.30 0.38
N ILE A 146 17.13 -4.98 0.16
CA ILE A 146 15.83 -4.55 0.69
C ILE A 146 15.54 -5.32 1.99
N SER A 147 15.29 -4.60 3.07
CA SER A 147 14.92 -5.22 4.34
C SER A 147 13.52 -5.86 4.29
N PHE A 148 13.23 -6.82 5.16
CA PHE A 148 11.87 -7.38 5.27
C PHE A 148 10.85 -6.33 5.72
N ASN A 149 11.25 -5.34 6.52
CA ASN A 149 10.38 -4.23 6.89
C ASN A 149 9.99 -3.39 5.67
N SER A 150 10.95 -3.08 4.79
CA SER A 150 10.67 -2.40 3.52
C SER A 150 9.82 -3.27 2.59
N GLY A 151 10.10 -4.59 2.54
CA GLY A 151 9.31 -5.55 1.78
C GLY A 151 7.85 -5.61 2.24
N ALA A 152 7.60 -5.55 3.54
CA ALA A 152 6.26 -5.51 4.10
C ALA A 152 5.49 -4.25 3.65
N VAL A 153 6.14 -3.08 3.70
CA VAL A 153 5.55 -1.82 3.22
C VAL A 153 5.27 -1.87 1.71
N ILE A 154 6.15 -2.49 0.92
CA ILE A 154 5.99 -2.64 -0.53
C ILE A 154 4.76 -3.50 -0.86
N ALA A 155 4.45 -4.51 -0.06
CA ALA A 155 3.37 -5.47 -0.31
C ALA A 155 1.98 -4.83 -0.48
N CYS A 156 1.73 -3.68 0.15
CA CYS A 156 0.46 -2.94 0.05
C CYS A 156 0.67 -1.48 -0.35
N GLY A 157 1.17 -0.64 0.58
CA GLY A 157 1.32 0.80 0.36
C GLY A 157 2.22 1.12 -0.85
N GLY A 158 3.34 0.42 -0.98
CA GLY A 158 4.26 0.60 -2.11
C GLY A 158 3.62 0.25 -3.45
N GLY A 159 2.93 -0.88 -3.54
CA GLY A 159 2.22 -1.30 -4.76
C GLY A 159 1.10 -0.33 -5.16
N THR A 160 0.33 0.15 -4.18
CA THR A 160 -0.74 1.13 -4.39
C THR A 160 -0.20 2.45 -4.95
N VAL A 161 0.86 2.98 -4.36
CA VAL A 161 1.49 4.22 -4.81
C VAL A 161 2.13 4.05 -6.19
N PHE A 162 2.83 2.94 -6.42
CA PHE A 162 3.46 2.65 -7.71
C PHE A 162 2.44 2.66 -8.85
N GLU A 163 1.27 2.03 -8.64
CA GLU A 163 0.19 2.03 -9.62
C GLU A 163 -0.37 3.44 -9.85
N ALA A 164 -0.60 4.22 -8.79
CA ALA A 164 -1.09 5.58 -8.88
C ALA A 164 -0.12 6.48 -9.69
N ILE A 165 1.16 6.40 -9.39
CA ILE A 165 2.22 7.14 -10.10
C ILE A 165 2.29 6.72 -11.57
N SER A 166 2.23 5.41 -11.85
CA SER A 166 2.25 4.88 -13.21
C SER A 166 1.06 5.38 -14.04
N ARG A 167 -0.13 5.47 -13.46
CA ARG A 167 -1.33 6.01 -14.12
C ARG A 167 -1.27 7.50 -14.35
N LEU A 168 -0.72 8.27 -13.43
CA LEU A 168 -0.53 9.70 -13.59
C LEU A 168 0.58 10.04 -14.58
N GLY A 169 1.56 9.16 -14.74
CA GLY A 169 2.69 9.35 -15.64
C GLY A 169 3.65 10.42 -15.14
N VAL A 170 4.10 10.31 -13.88
CA VAL A 170 5.08 11.25 -13.29
C VAL A 170 6.42 11.16 -13.99
N SER A 171 7.04 12.29 -14.26
CA SER A 171 8.31 12.44 -14.95
C SER A 171 9.15 13.60 -14.40
N GLY A 172 10.36 13.78 -14.92
CA GLY A 172 11.27 14.88 -14.58
C GLY A 172 10.78 16.29 -14.97
N PHE A 173 9.68 16.42 -15.67
CA PHE A 173 9.07 17.71 -16.03
C PHE A 173 7.96 18.13 -15.08
N ASP A 174 7.57 17.25 -14.15
CA ASP A 174 6.40 17.43 -13.32
C ASP A 174 6.69 18.14 -12.00
N SER A 175 5.78 19.04 -11.62
CA SER A 175 5.64 19.58 -10.27
C SER A 175 4.58 18.77 -9.55
N VAL A 176 4.94 18.18 -8.41
CA VAL A 176 4.10 17.23 -7.69
C VAL A 176 3.68 17.78 -6.34
N PHE A 177 2.39 17.67 -6.01
CA PHE A 177 1.87 17.97 -4.68
C PHE A 177 1.32 16.70 -4.02
N VAL A 178 1.66 16.47 -2.75
CA VAL A 178 1.20 15.33 -1.96
C VAL A 178 0.52 15.83 -0.68
N CYS A 179 -0.76 15.51 -0.51
CA CYS A 179 -1.52 15.83 0.69
C CYS A 179 -1.67 14.59 1.58
N GLY A 180 -1.29 14.72 2.85
CA GLY A 180 -1.25 13.60 3.80
C GLY A 180 0.09 12.86 3.78
N LEU A 181 0.99 13.21 4.72
CA LEU A 181 2.35 12.68 4.79
C LEU A 181 2.48 11.53 5.81
N GLY A 182 1.46 10.67 5.85
CA GLY A 182 1.52 9.37 6.49
C GLY A 182 2.35 8.36 5.66
N PRO A 183 2.31 7.06 5.99
CA PRO A 183 3.09 6.03 5.27
C PRO A 183 2.92 6.07 3.74
N VAL A 184 1.68 6.17 3.25
CA VAL A 184 1.38 6.23 1.81
C VAL A 184 1.95 7.51 1.18
N GLY A 185 1.78 8.67 1.85
CA GLY A 185 2.32 9.93 1.35
C GLY A 185 3.85 9.94 1.31
N LEU A 186 4.51 9.43 2.35
CA LEU A 186 5.97 9.32 2.36
C LEU A 186 6.50 8.41 1.25
N ILE A 187 5.84 7.28 0.98
CA ILE A 187 6.19 6.42 -0.15
C ILE A 187 5.99 7.17 -1.47
N THR A 188 4.90 7.94 -1.59
CA THR A 188 4.65 8.76 -2.79
C THR A 188 5.80 9.75 -3.01
N LEU A 189 6.20 10.49 -1.97
CA LEU A 189 7.33 11.42 -2.04
C LEU A 189 8.64 10.73 -2.47
N ILE A 190 8.96 9.59 -1.86
CA ILE A 190 10.15 8.80 -2.21
C ILE A 190 10.14 8.41 -3.69
N LEU A 191 9.03 7.88 -4.19
CA LEU A 191 8.94 7.39 -5.55
C LEU A 191 8.93 8.52 -6.58
N VAL A 192 8.22 9.63 -6.35
CA VAL A 192 8.22 10.76 -7.28
C VAL A 192 9.59 11.44 -7.36
N LYS A 193 10.31 11.56 -6.23
CA LYS A 193 11.71 12.01 -6.21
C LYS A 193 12.63 11.06 -6.99
N ALA A 194 12.48 9.75 -6.80
CA ALA A 194 13.26 8.74 -7.51
C ALA A 194 13.02 8.77 -9.03
N LEU A 195 11.83 9.15 -9.48
CA LEU A 195 11.49 9.36 -10.88
C LEU A 195 11.98 10.71 -11.43
N GLY A 196 12.59 11.54 -10.58
CA GLY A 196 13.18 12.79 -10.95
C GLY A 196 12.19 13.95 -11.10
N ALA A 197 11.02 13.91 -10.44
CA ALA A 197 10.08 15.03 -10.44
C ALA A 197 10.81 16.34 -10.17
N ARG A 198 10.48 17.38 -10.96
CA ARG A 198 11.19 18.67 -10.97
C ARG A 198 11.06 19.39 -9.64
N PHE A 199 9.83 19.46 -9.13
CA PHE A 199 9.52 20.01 -7.81
C PHE A 199 8.58 19.07 -7.08
N VAL A 200 8.78 18.94 -5.77
CA VAL A 200 7.96 18.08 -4.92
C VAL A 200 7.55 18.84 -3.68
N PHE A 201 6.25 19.06 -3.54
CA PHE A 201 5.64 19.75 -2.42
C PHE A 201 4.79 18.77 -1.62
N GLY A 202 4.71 18.98 -0.32
CA GLY A 202 3.92 18.14 0.56
C GLY A 202 3.29 18.93 1.69
N TYR A 203 2.11 18.47 2.10
CA TYR A 203 1.39 19.08 3.22
C TYR A 203 0.74 18.00 4.08
N ASP A 204 0.85 18.17 5.40
CA ASP A 204 0.07 17.41 6.38
C ASP A 204 -0.43 18.38 7.48
N LYS A 205 -1.63 18.15 7.99
CA LYS A 205 -2.17 18.93 9.11
C LYS A 205 -1.33 18.79 10.39
N ASP A 206 -0.61 17.70 10.55
CA ASP A 206 0.43 17.53 11.56
C ASP A 206 1.77 18.00 10.96
N PHE A 207 2.12 19.25 11.27
CA PHE A 207 3.33 19.90 10.76
C PHE A 207 4.61 19.09 10.99
N LYS A 208 4.69 18.31 12.07
CA LYS A 208 5.84 17.43 12.33
C LYS A 208 6.11 16.43 11.21
N ARG A 209 5.08 16.02 10.49
CA ARG A 209 5.24 15.13 9.33
C ARG A 209 5.81 15.86 8.12
N SER A 210 5.40 17.11 7.90
CA SER A 210 5.98 17.97 6.85
C SER A 210 7.44 18.28 7.16
N GLU A 211 7.74 18.64 8.41
CA GLU A 211 9.10 18.85 8.90
C GLU A 211 9.99 17.61 8.70
N PHE A 212 9.49 16.44 9.11
CA PHE A 212 10.19 15.18 8.85
C PHE A 212 10.47 14.93 7.37
N ALA A 213 9.47 15.15 6.49
CA ALA A 213 9.63 14.96 5.06
C ALA A 213 10.67 15.95 4.48
N PHE A 214 10.68 17.18 4.94
CA PHE A 214 11.65 18.21 4.56
C PHE A 214 13.07 17.85 5.00
N ASP A 215 13.25 17.47 6.25
CA ASP A 215 14.55 17.05 6.82
C ASP A 215 15.15 15.84 6.09
N LYS A 216 14.29 15.00 5.51
CA LYS A 216 14.70 13.87 4.66
C LYS A 216 14.91 14.24 3.19
N GLY A 217 14.75 15.52 2.83
CA GLY A 217 14.88 15.98 1.44
C GLY A 217 13.78 15.46 0.50
N LEU A 218 12.63 15.06 1.05
CA LEU A 218 11.52 14.50 0.27
C LEU A 218 10.58 15.57 -0.30
N ILE A 219 10.57 16.77 0.31
CA ILE A 219 9.84 17.94 -0.18
C ILE A 219 10.79 19.13 -0.28
N ASP A 220 10.47 20.05 -1.19
CA ASP A 220 11.34 21.20 -1.50
C ASP A 220 11.01 22.44 -0.67
N LEU A 221 9.84 22.49 -0.03
CA LEU A 221 9.41 23.55 0.87
C LEU A 221 8.82 22.97 2.15
N ASN A 222 9.06 23.64 3.29
CA ASN A 222 8.46 23.30 4.58
C ASN A 222 7.70 24.51 5.13
N LEU A 223 6.44 24.64 4.76
CA LEU A 223 5.54 25.72 5.16
C LEU A 223 4.31 25.12 5.83
N ASN A 224 3.88 25.75 6.94
CA ASN A 224 2.71 25.32 7.69
C ASN A 224 1.42 25.99 7.19
N ASP A 225 1.52 27.23 6.72
CA ASP A 225 0.40 27.94 6.14
C ASP A 225 0.20 27.52 4.70
N ILE A 226 -1.03 27.08 4.39
CA ILE A 226 -1.36 26.55 3.08
C ILE A 226 -1.43 27.62 1.99
N ASN A 227 -1.79 28.84 2.36
CA ASN A 227 -1.85 29.97 1.41
C ASN A 227 -0.45 30.40 1.04
N GLU A 228 0.43 30.50 2.05
CA GLU A 228 1.85 30.78 1.83
C GLU A 228 2.50 29.71 0.95
N LEU A 229 2.21 28.43 1.22
CA LEU A 229 2.67 27.33 0.36
C LEU A 229 2.19 27.48 -1.08
N LYS A 230 0.93 27.84 -1.29
CA LYS A 230 0.36 28.05 -2.61
C LYS A 230 1.03 29.21 -3.37
N GLU A 231 1.26 30.33 -2.70
CA GLU A 231 1.97 31.48 -3.27
C GLU A 231 3.39 31.10 -3.72
N HIS A 232 4.14 30.39 -2.89
CA HIS A 232 5.47 29.90 -3.25
C HIS A 232 5.46 28.90 -4.41
N ILE A 233 4.45 28.03 -4.48
CA ILE A 233 4.28 27.11 -5.63
C ILE A 233 4.07 27.92 -6.90
N LEU A 234 3.20 28.91 -6.89
CA LEU A 234 2.95 29.79 -8.04
C LEU A 234 4.23 30.51 -8.47
N ASP A 235 5.01 31.04 -7.54
CA ASP A 235 6.27 31.72 -7.84
C ASP A 235 7.28 30.75 -8.50
N ILE A 236 7.46 29.57 -7.94
CA ILE A 236 8.42 28.58 -8.44
C ILE A 236 8.00 28.01 -9.81
N THR A 237 6.70 27.92 -10.07
CA THR A 237 6.14 27.35 -11.31
C THR A 237 5.80 28.41 -12.37
N ASN A 238 6.16 29.69 -12.15
CA ASN A 238 5.86 30.82 -13.03
C ASN A 238 4.36 31.07 -13.24
N GLY A 239 3.57 30.95 -12.19
CA GLY A 239 2.12 31.20 -12.20
C GLY A 239 1.28 29.96 -12.42
N ASP A 240 1.90 28.81 -12.69
CA ASP A 240 1.21 27.52 -12.72
C ASP A 240 1.10 26.93 -11.30
N LEU A 241 0.21 25.97 -11.13
CA LEU A 241 0.17 25.08 -9.96
C LEU A 241 0.84 23.76 -10.30
N CYS A 242 0.73 22.78 -9.39
CA CYS A 242 1.27 21.45 -9.66
C CYS A 242 0.50 20.75 -10.78
N ASN A 243 1.21 20.01 -11.62
CA ASN A 243 0.57 19.25 -12.71
C ASN A 243 0.30 17.78 -12.35
N ARG A 244 0.72 17.34 -11.16
CA ARG A 244 0.39 16.05 -10.57
C ARG A 244 0.11 16.22 -9.07
N SER A 245 -1.02 15.73 -8.59
CA SER A 245 -1.33 15.76 -7.16
C SER A 245 -1.83 14.42 -6.67
N PHE A 246 -1.50 14.11 -5.41
CA PHE A 246 -1.84 12.85 -4.77
C PHE A 246 -2.51 13.12 -3.42
N ASP A 247 -3.78 12.74 -3.27
CA ASP A 247 -4.40 12.65 -1.95
C ASP A 247 -4.04 11.32 -1.30
N CYS A 248 -3.23 11.39 -0.24
CA CYS A 248 -2.87 10.29 0.63
C CYS A 248 -3.53 10.42 2.02
N SER A 249 -4.32 11.47 2.23
CA SER A 249 -4.97 11.77 3.50
C SER A 249 -6.29 11.02 3.69
N GLY A 250 -7.05 10.82 2.61
CA GLY A 250 -8.39 10.27 2.63
C GLY A 250 -9.43 11.17 3.31
N THR A 251 -9.14 12.48 3.43
CA THR A 251 -10.06 13.45 4.04
C THR A 251 -10.71 14.33 2.97
N ASP A 252 -11.87 14.90 3.28
CA ASP A 252 -12.56 15.84 2.40
C ASP A 252 -11.68 17.08 2.12
N GLU A 253 -11.10 17.63 3.18
CA GLU A 253 -10.22 18.79 3.11
C GLU A 253 -8.96 18.50 2.27
N GLY A 254 -8.33 17.33 2.47
CA GLY A 254 -7.13 16.96 1.73
C GLY A 254 -7.41 16.76 0.23
N ARG A 255 -8.56 16.21 -0.13
CA ARG A 255 -8.98 16.08 -1.54
C ARG A 255 -9.21 17.42 -2.20
N LYS A 256 -9.92 18.34 -1.52
CA LYS A 256 -10.11 19.72 -1.99
C LYS A 256 -8.78 20.42 -2.16
N LEU A 257 -7.89 20.28 -1.17
CA LEU A 257 -6.56 20.85 -1.22
C LEU A 257 -5.75 20.33 -2.41
N CYS A 258 -5.83 19.03 -2.72
CA CYS A 258 -5.19 18.49 -3.92
C CYS A 258 -5.72 19.15 -5.20
N LEU A 259 -7.03 19.41 -5.30
CA LEU A 259 -7.58 20.13 -6.44
C LEU A 259 -7.11 21.59 -6.48
N ASP A 260 -7.12 22.29 -5.34
CA ASP A 260 -6.72 23.70 -5.23
C ASP A 260 -5.23 23.94 -5.51
N MET A 261 -4.39 22.92 -5.37
CA MET A 261 -2.95 22.93 -5.66
C MET A 261 -2.61 22.39 -7.05
N THR A 262 -3.62 22.03 -7.83
CA THR A 262 -3.44 21.42 -9.16
C THR A 262 -3.87 22.42 -10.24
N GLY A 263 -2.98 22.65 -11.20
CA GLY A 263 -3.24 23.54 -12.33
C GLY A 263 -4.16 22.92 -13.38
N ASP A 264 -4.51 23.74 -14.39
CA ASP A 264 -5.37 23.33 -15.50
C ASP A 264 -4.74 22.17 -16.31
N TRP A 265 -5.59 21.27 -16.84
CA TRP A 265 -5.20 20.10 -17.64
C TRP A 265 -4.30 19.11 -16.91
N SER A 266 -4.18 19.24 -15.60
CA SER A 266 -3.35 18.41 -14.74
C SER A 266 -4.08 17.16 -14.26
N ARG A 267 -3.44 16.33 -13.43
CA ARG A 267 -4.00 15.04 -13.00
C ARG A 267 -3.91 14.91 -11.48
N VAL A 268 -5.01 14.46 -10.88
CA VAL A 268 -5.09 14.17 -9.45
C VAL A 268 -5.37 12.69 -9.23
N SER A 269 -4.65 12.06 -8.30
CA SER A 269 -4.93 10.71 -7.81
C SER A 269 -5.45 10.76 -6.38
N LEU A 270 -6.61 10.17 -6.16
CA LEU A 270 -7.21 10.04 -4.84
C LEU A 270 -6.88 8.64 -4.31
N ILE A 271 -5.79 8.51 -3.54
CA ILE A 271 -5.31 7.24 -2.98
C ILE A 271 -5.94 6.99 -1.62
N GLY A 272 -6.12 8.05 -0.82
CA GLY A 272 -6.68 7.95 0.52
C GLY A 272 -8.10 7.40 0.49
N GLU A 273 -8.33 6.30 1.20
CA GLU A 273 -9.64 5.68 1.31
C GLU A 273 -10.53 6.42 2.30
N LEU A 274 -11.87 6.24 2.14
CA LEU A 274 -12.95 6.82 2.92
C LEU A 274 -13.25 8.27 2.58
N ASN A 275 -14.33 8.74 3.19
CA ASN A 275 -14.96 10.05 3.04
C ASN A 275 -15.37 10.37 1.58
N SER A 276 -16.46 11.06 1.47
CA SER A 276 -16.92 11.71 0.25
C SER A 276 -16.44 13.16 0.26
N PHE A 277 -16.36 13.77 -0.90
CA PHE A 277 -16.22 15.22 -1.01
C PHE A 277 -17.05 15.72 -2.18
N THR A 278 -17.43 16.98 -2.12
CA THR A 278 -18.16 17.66 -3.20
C THR A 278 -17.26 18.74 -3.79
N PHE A 279 -17.15 18.78 -5.10
CA PHE A 279 -16.51 19.86 -5.81
C PHE A 279 -17.41 20.36 -6.95
N TYR A 280 -17.20 21.59 -7.34
CA TYR A 280 -17.87 22.21 -8.47
C TYR A 280 -16.84 22.42 -9.56
N PRO A 281 -16.92 21.71 -10.71
CA PRO A 281 -16.04 21.96 -11.81
C PRO A 281 -16.35 23.37 -12.38
N SER A 282 -15.32 24.14 -12.63
CA SER A 282 -15.41 25.46 -13.23
C SER A 282 -15.70 25.39 -14.70
#